data_e018d53658925bae07f3677912fd0962
#
_entry.id   e018d53658925bae07f3677912fd0962
#
_cell.length_a   1.000
_cell.length_b   1.000
_cell.length_c   1.000
_cell.angle_alpha   90.00
_cell.angle_beta   90.00
_cell.angle_gamma   90.00
#
_symmetry.space_group_name_H-M   'P 1'
#
loop_
_entity.id
_entity.type
_entity.pdbx_description
1 polymer ?
#
loop_
_entity_poly.entity_id
_entity_poly.type
_entity_poly.pdbx_seq_one_letter_code
_entity_poly.pdbx_strand_id
1 'polypeptide(L)'
;MRKYPIGIQTFSEIIRKGYVYVDKTGLIHRLVNDKKYVFLSRPRRFGKSLLSSTLHSYFNGDKELFMGLQIEALETEWKSYPVLHFDFSMAKNRSDAKGISSELQRQIMGFEENYCLKGNELQTPGQRLDTLIRHIYKQTGNQVVVIIDEYDAPMLDALHDENLLADIRLLMQEFYAPLKPCDPYLRFVFITGITKFSQLSIFSIINNLKTISMSPQYSALCGITENELLTDFAEDIAFMANENGCTPEEIHDKLKEHFDGYHFSRSSEDIYNPFSLLNAFDERAIGSYWFATGTPTYLIRQLQRFSTDITSLDEIEAPASAFDCPTEAMTDALPLLYQSGYLTIKGYDAQWDTYYLALPNKEVRVGLMENLLPLYTQTGNYENQGFVRQFCQALNAENMDAALTALRAYIASIPYTDGMKDRKSVV
;
A
#
# COMPACT_ATOMS: atom_id res chain seq x y z
N MET A 1 -29.11 5.15 5.25
CA MET A 1 -27.95 4.27 5.42
C MET A 1 -26.77 4.94 4.74
N ARG A 2 -25.66 5.12 5.41
CA ARG A 2 -24.43 5.67 4.80
C ARG A 2 -23.93 4.72 3.73
N LYS A 3 -23.29 5.26 2.68
CA LYS A 3 -22.72 4.46 1.58
C LYS A 3 -21.23 4.46 1.73
N TYR A 4 -20.62 3.28 1.87
CA TYR A 4 -19.17 3.15 1.95
C TYR A 4 -18.57 2.90 0.56
N PRO A 5 -17.45 3.56 0.20
CA PRO A 5 -16.84 3.45 -1.13
C PRO A 5 -15.99 2.17 -1.28
N ILE A 6 -16.59 1.00 -1.00
CA ILE A 6 -15.89 -0.27 -1.08
C ILE A 6 -15.58 -0.58 -2.54
N GLY A 7 -14.27 -0.69 -2.85
CA GLY A 7 -13.81 -0.90 -4.23
C GLY A 7 -13.87 0.32 -5.14
N ILE A 8 -14.30 1.48 -4.64
CA ILE A 8 -14.35 2.73 -5.39
C ILE A 8 -13.13 3.59 -5.01
N GLN A 9 -12.34 3.96 -6.00
CA GLN A 9 -11.13 4.78 -5.81
C GLN A 9 -11.20 6.13 -6.55
N THR A 10 -12.30 6.41 -7.26
CA THR A 10 -12.48 7.63 -8.03
C THR A 10 -13.12 8.70 -7.15
N PHE A 11 -12.37 9.74 -6.79
CA PHE A 11 -12.82 10.83 -5.90
C PHE A 11 -14.11 11.50 -6.39
N SER A 12 -14.17 11.85 -7.66
CA SER A 12 -15.37 12.51 -8.23
C SER A 12 -16.62 11.63 -8.14
N GLU A 13 -16.48 10.31 -8.24
CA GLU A 13 -17.61 9.37 -8.07
C GLU A 13 -18.04 9.32 -6.60
N ILE A 14 -17.07 9.24 -5.66
CA ILE A 14 -17.35 9.22 -4.23
C ILE A 14 -18.16 10.44 -3.82
N ILE A 15 -17.70 11.64 -4.19
CA ILE A 15 -18.37 12.89 -3.84
C ILE A 15 -19.74 13.00 -4.50
N ARG A 16 -19.83 12.81 -5.83
CA ARG A 16 -21.11 12.98 -6.57
C ARG A 16 -22.20 12.00 -6.15
N LYS A 17 -21.82 10.78 -5.76
CA LYS A 17 -22.79 9.76 -5.31
C LYS A 17 -23.03 9.76 -3.80
N GLY A 18 -22.38 10.66 -3.05
CA GLY A 18 -22.56 10.82 -1.60
C GLY A 18 -22.08 9.63 -0.79
N TYR A 19 -20.97 9.02 -1.21
CA TYR A 19 -20.26 8.03 -0.39
C TYR A 19 -19.51 8.73 0.76
N VAL A 20 -19.22 7.99 1.80
CA VAL A 20 -18.36 8.45 2.88
C VAL A 20 -16.97 8.81 2.34
N TYR A 21 -16.50 10.00 2.68
CA TYR A 21 -15.16 10.47 2.37
C TYR A 21 -14.51 11.03 3.64
N VAL A 22 -13.41 10.44 4.08
CA VAL A 22 -12.60 10.98 5.19
C VAL A 22 -11.72 12.09 4.61
N ASP A 23 -11.90 13.30 5.10
CA ASP A 23 -11.34 14.51 4.48
C ASP A 23 -9.83 14.66 4.78
N LYS A 24 -9.02 14.38 3.77
CA LYS A 24 -7.56 14.60 3.78
C LYS A 24 -7.12 15.84 3.00
N THR A 25 -8.08 16.63 2.52
CA THR A 25 -7.78 17.71 1.57
C THR A 25 -6.95 18.84 2.16
N GLY A 26 -6.99 19.06 3.48
CA GLY A 26 -6.09 19.98 4.16
C GLY A 26 -4.62 19.57 4.07
N LEU A 27 -4.34 18.27 4.21
CA LEU A 27 -2.99 17.71 4.02
C LEU A 27 -2.55 17.76 2.56
N ILE A 28 -3.48 17.50 1.62
CA ILE A 28 -3.24 17.60 0.18
C ILE A 28 -2.85 19.04 -0.18
N HIS A 29 -3.60 20.04 0.27
CA HIS A 29 -3.28 21.45 0.03
C HIS A 29 -1.87 21.82 0.51
N ARG A 30 -1.49 21.40 1.71
CA ARG A 30 -0.14 21.60 2.23
C ARG A 30 0.90 20.91 1.34
N LEU A 31 0.67 19.66 0.95
CA LEU A 31 1.60 18.87 0.14
C LEU A 31 1.91 19.53 -1.20
N VAL A 32 0.89 19.96 -1.93
CA VAL A 32 1.03 20.53 -3.28
C VAL A 32 1.64 21.93 -3.28
N ASN A 33 1.57 22.65 -2.16
CA ASN A 33 2.20 23.97 -2.00
C ASN A 33 3.63 23.87 -1.48
N ASP A 34 3.95 22.85 -0.68
CA ASP A 34 5.29 22.68 -0.09
C ASP A 34 6.27 21.94 -1.01
N LYS A 35 5.78 21.05 -1.86
CA LYS A 35 6.61 20.12 -2.62
C LYS A 35 6.26 20.13 -4.10
N LYS A 36 7.24 19.81 -4.94
CA LYS A 36 7.05 19.67 -6.39
C LYS A 36 7.14 18.22 -6.85
N TYR A 37 8.09 17.46 -6.31
CA TYR A 37 8.29 16.04 -6.62
C TYR A 37 8.08 15.22 -5.37
N VAL A 38 7.10 14.34 -5.38
CA VAL A 38 6.66 13.58 -4.20
C VAL A 38 6.61 12.10 -4.51
N PHE A 39 7.19 11.30 -3.60
CA PHE A 39 7.03 9.85 -3.55
C PHE A 39 6.33 9.42 -2.27
N LEU A 40 5.30 8.57 -2.40
CA LEU A 40 4.59 7.97 -1.29
C LEU A 40 4.45 6.46 -1.49
N SER A 41 5.03 5.68 -0.58
CA SER A 41 4.68 4.26 -0.44
C SER A 41 3.73 4.06 0.74
N ARG A 42 2.74 3.18 0.55
CA ARG A 42 1.82 2.69 1.60
C ARG A 42 1.42 1.25 1.26
N PRO A 43 1.07 0.46 2.25
CA PRO A 43 0.55 -0.88 2.00
C PRO A 43 -0.65 -0.88 1.04
N ARG A 44 -1.03 -2.03 0.54
CA ARG A 44 -2.26 -2.17 -0.25
C ARG A 44 -3.48 -1.75 0.56
N ARG A 45 -4.51 -1.22 -0.12
CA ARG A 45 -5.80 -0.86 0.49
C ARG A 45 -5.77 0.32 1.47
N PHE A 46 -4.72 1.15 1.46
CA PHE A 46 -4.61 2.37 2.27
C PHE A 46 -5.14 3.64 1.60
N GLY A 47 -5.75 3.56 0.42
CA GLY A 47 -6.35 4.72 -0.25
C GLY A 47 -5.38 5.52 -1.14
N LYS A 48 -4.24 4.93 -1.57
CA LYS A 48 -3.29 5.58 -2.49
C LYS A 48 -3.94 6.04 -3.79
N SER A 49 -4.70 5.16 -4.44
CA SER A 49 -5.36 5.49 -5.71
C SER A 49 -6.47 6.52 -5.55
N LEU A 50 -7.16 6.53 -4.39
CA LEU A 50 -8.09 7.61 -4.04
C LEU A 50 -7.35 8.95 -3.89
N LEU A 51 -6.18 8.96 -3.23
CA LEU A 51 -5.34 10.15 -3.13
C LEU A 51 -4.89 10.62 -4.52
N SER A 52 -4.45 9.72 -5.40
CA SER A 52 -4.08 10.01 -6.80
C SER A 52 -5.26 10.63 -7.55
N SER A 53 -6.46 10.08 -7.38
CA SER A 53 -7.70 10.60 -7.98
C SER A 53 -8.11 11.96 -7.40
N THR A 54 -7.92 12.19 -6.09
CA THR A 54 -8.20 13.48 -5.45
C THR A 54 -7.24 14.56 -5.95
N LEU A 55 -5.94 14.25 -6.07
CA LEU A 55 -4.94 15.14 -6.66
C LEU A 55 -5.28 15.46 -8.13
N HIS A 56 -5.74 14.47 -8.90
CA HIS A 56 -6.20 14.68 -10.27
C HIS A 56 -7.32 15.73 -10.33
N SER A 57 -8.39 15.53 -9.55
CA SER A 57 -9.53 16.47 -9.50
C SER A 57 -9.11 17.86 -9.00
N TYR A 58 -8.21 17.94 -8.01
CA TYR A 58 -7.68 19.22 -7.53
C TYR A 58 -6.95 19.99 -8.63
N PHE A 59 -6.01 19.34 -9.31
CA PHE A 59 -5.25 19.99 -10.36
C PHE A 59 -6.06 20.22 -11.65
N ASN A 60 -7.12 19.46 -11.86
CA ASN A 60 -8.07 19.75 -12.94
C ASN A 60 -8.91 21.03 -12.68
N GLY A 61 -8.93 21.49 -11.43
CA GLY A 61 -9.70 22.68 -11.03
C GLY A 61 -11.17 22.39 -10.75
N ASP A 62 -11.54 21.14 -10.42
CA ASP A 62 -12.92 20.67 -10.18
C ASP A 62 -13.44 21.18 -8.82
N LYS A 63 -13.48 22.51 -8.62
CA LYS A 63 -13.82 23.16 -7.35
C LYS A 63 -15.09 22.61 -6.70
N GLU A 64 -16.11 22.31 -7.49
CA GLU A 64 -17.40 21.81 -7.02
C GLU A 64 -17.33 20.49 -6.27
N LEU A 65 -16.29 19.66 -6.53
CA LEU A 65 -16.07 18.40 -5.82
C LEU A 65 -15.50 18.59 -4.41
N PHE A 66 -14.98 19.77 -4.11
CA PHE A 66 -14.31 20.10 -2.85
C PHE A 66 -15.16 20.96 -1.92
N MET A 67 -16.40 21.27 -2.31
CA MET A 67 -17.31 22.04 -1.47
C MET A 67 -17.60 21.32 -0.15
N GLY A 68 -17.45 22.03 0.97
CA GLY A 68 -17.62 21.48 2.32
C GLY A 68 -16.40 20.73 2.86
N LEU A 69 -15.32 20.57 2.07
CA LEU A 69 -14.07 19.96 2.52
C LEU A 69 -13.09 21.04 3.02
N GLN A 70 -12.11 20.64 3.84
CA GLN A 70 -11.13 21.55 4.46
C GLN A 70 -10.42 22.45 3.44
N ILE A 71 -10.11 21.93 2.25
CA ILE A 71 -9.40 22.66 1.20
C ILE A 71 -10.20 23.84 0.66
N GLU A 72 -11.53 23.84 0.76
CA GLU A 72 -12.36 24.95 0.27
C GLU A 72 -12.01 26.27 0.95
N ALA A 73 -11.68 26.23 2.24
CA ALA A 73 -11.27 27.41 3.00
C ALA A 73 -9.80 27.80 2.78
N LEU A 74 -8.99 26.90 2.24
CA LEU A 74 -7.55 27.08 2.08
C LEU A 74 -7.16 27.49 0.66
N GLU A 75 -7.86 26.97 -0.36
CA GLU A 75 -7.57 27.20 -1.76
C GLU A 75 -8.44 28.34 -2.32
N THR A 76 -7.81 29.36 -2.87
CA THR A 76 -8.50 30.55 -3.37
C THR A 76 -8.49 30.65 -4.88
N GLU A 77 -7.46 30.11 -5.54
CA GLU A 77 -7.24 30.31 -6.98
C GLU A 77 -7.93 29.26 -7.85
N TRP A 78 -8.04 28.02 -7.39
CA TRP A 78 -8.61 26.88 -8.12
C TRP A 78 -8.15 26.80 -9.57
N LYS A 79 -6.83 26.95 -9.76
CA LYS A 79 -6.23 26.97 -11.08
C LYS A 79 -6.22 25.57 -11.70
N SER A 80 -6.74 25.47 -12.95
CA SER A 80 -6.66 24.24 -13.74
C SER A 80 -5.29 24.06 -14.38
N TYR A 81 -4.77 22.84 -14.30
CA TYR A 81 -3.54 22.39 -14.92
C TYR A 81 -3.79 21.15 -15.79
N PRO A 82 -3.06 20.95 -16.88
CA PRO A 82 -3.05 19.68 -17.59
C PRO A 82 -2.54 18.56 -16.69
N VAL A 83 -3.30 17.46 -16.57
CA VAL A 83 -2.93 16.32 -15.72
C VAL A 83 -2.68 15.08 -16.59
N LEU A 84 -1.49 14.50 -16.48
CA LEU A 84 -1.12 13.21 -17.04
C LEU A 84 -1.13 12.18 -15.88
N HIS A 85 -2.19 11.39 -15.80
CA HIS A 85 -2.37 10.39 -14.75
C HIS A 85 -2.18 8.99 -15.33
N PHE A 86 -1.06 8.35 -14.99
CA PHE A 86 -0.70 7.00 -15.38
C PHE A 86 -1.08 6.00 -14.30
N ASP A 87 -1.69 4.89 -14.69
CA ASP A 87 -1.98 3.75 -13.82
C ASP A 87 -1.16 2.53 -14.29
N PHE A 88 -0.18 2.14 -13.50
CA PHE A 88 0.69 1.00 -13.83
C PHE A 88 0.11 -0.35 -13.39
N SER A 89 -1.03 -0.36 -12.71
CA SER A 89 -1.74 -1.61 -12.42
C SER A 89 -2.15 -2.34 -13.70
N MET A 90 -2.38 -1.60 -14.80
CA MET A 90 -2.70 -2.13 -16.11
C MET A 90 -1.52 -2.85 -16.78
N ALA A 91 -0.30 -2.64 -16.31
CA ALA A 91 0.91 -3.28 -16.81
C ALA A 91 1.27 -4.57 -16.05
N LYS A 92 0.44 -5.01 -15.09
CA LYS A 92 0.58 -6.28 -14.37
C LYS A 92 0.40 -7.50 -15.31
N ASN A 93 0.96 -8.64 -14.88
CA ASN A 93 0.83 -9.93 -15.55
C ASN A 93 1.32 -9.91 -17.01
N ARG A 94 2.27 -9.05 -17.34
CA ARG A 94 2.93 -9.06 -18.64
C ARG A 94 4.14 -9.99 -18.58
N SER A 95 4.25 -10.85 -19.59
CA SER A 95 5.32 -11.85 -19.68
C SER A 95 6.68 -11.27 -20.11
N ASP A 96 6.68 -10.04 -20.60
CA ASP A 96 7.87 -9.37 -21.11
C ASP A 96 7.78 -7.83 -20.97
N ALA A 97 8.93 -7.17 -21.07
CA ALA A 97 9.01 -5.71 -21.03
C ALA A 97 8.31 -5.03 -22.23
N LYS A 98 8.13 -5.73 -23.36
CA LYS A 98 7.42 -5.19 -24.53
C LYS A 98 5.94 -4.99 -24.24
N GLY A 99 5.32 -5.92 -23.54
CA GLY A 99 3.92 -5.79 -23.11
C GLY A 99 3.70 -4.58 -22.19
N ILE A 100 4.65 -4.32 -21.29
CA ILE A 100 4.62 -3.15 -20.42
C ILE A 100 4.83 -1.85 -21.24
N SER A 101 5.81 -1.84 -22.16
CA SER A 101 6.05 -0.72 -23.04
C SER A 101 4.82 -0.39 -23.90
N SER A 102 4.15 -1.40 -24.46
CA SER A 102 2.94 -1.22 -25.25
C SER A 102 1.80 -0.61 -24.42
N GLU A 103 1.65 -1.00 -23.16
CA GLU A 103 0.65 -0.42 -22.25
C GLU A 103 0.95 1.06 -21.95
N LEU A 104 2.22 1.40 -21.67
CA LEU A 104 2.63 2.79 -21.47
C LEU A 104 2.37 3.63 -22.72
N GLN A 105 2.72 3.10 -23.91
CA GLN A 105 2.45 3.78 -25.17
C GLN A 105 0.95 4.00 -25.41
N ARG A 106 0.09 3.01 -25.05
CA ARG A 106 -1.37 3.15 -25.15
C ARG A 106 -1.90 4.28 -24.28
N GLN A 107 -1.43 4.38 -23.02
CA GLN A 107 -1.82 5.48 -22.12
C GLN A 107 -1.35 6.84 -22.67
N ILE A 108 -0.10 6.93 -23.14
CA ILE A 108 0.44 8.16 -23.75
C ILE A 108 -0.38 8.55 -24.98
N MET A 109 -0.74 7.60 -25.84
CA MET A 109 -1.55 7.85 -27.05
C MET A 109 -2.89 8.50 -26.68
N GLY A 110 -3.57 8.04 -25.63
CA GLY A 110 -4.80 8.67 -25.17
C GLY A 110 -4.62 10.13 -24.75
N PHE A 111 -3.47 10.48 -24.13
CA PHE A 111 -3.16 11.87 -23.83
C PHE A 111 -2.79 12.67 -25.08
N GLU A 112 -2.02 12.09 -26.00
CA GLU A 112 -1.68 12.74 -27.28
C GLU A 112 -2.94 13.10 -28.08
N GLU A 113 -3.94 12.20 -28.14
CA GLU A 113 -5.23 12.45 -28.77
C GLU A 113 -5.96 13.64 -28.11
N ASN A 114 -6.01 13.69 -26.77
CA ASN A 114 -6.64 14.78 -26.03
C ASN A 114 -6.02 16.16 -26.32
N TYR A 115 -4.72 16.19 -26.61
CA TYR A 115 -3.98 17.43 -26.91
C TYR A 115 -3.67 17.61 -28.40
N CYS A 116 -4.32 16.84 -29.27
CA CYS A 116 -4.15 16.90 -30.74
C CYS A 116 -2.68 16.79 -31.19
N LEU A 117 -1.87 16.03 -30.43
CA LEU A 117 -0.48 15.72 -30.79
C LEU A 117 -0.45 14.45 -31.64
N LYS A 118 0.14 14.51 -32.82
CA LYS A 118 0.40 13.31 -33.61
C LYS A 118 1.60 12.57 -33.04
N GLY A 119 1.35 11.44 -32.38
CA GLY A 119 2.39 10.58 -31.83
C GLY A 119 3.34 10.02 -32.89
N ASN A 120 4.55 9.69 -32.50
CA ASN A 120 5.53 9.00 -33.34
C ASN A 120 5.76 7.60 -32.74
N GLU A 121 5.27 6.57 -33.44
CA GLU A 121 5.37 5.17 -33.02
C GLU A 121 6.82 4.65 -32.94
N LEU A 122 7.76 5.30 -33.61
CA LEU A 122 9.18 4.95 -33.56
C LEU A 122 9.87 5.43 -32.27
N GLN A 123 9.20 6.31 -31.50
CA GLN A 123 9.74 6.81 -30.24
C GLN A 123 9.43 5.86 -29.09
N THR A 124 10.34 5.80 -28.12
CA THR A 124 10.14 5.10 -26.87
C THR A 124 9.08 5.79 -26.00
N PRO A 125 8.48 5.11 -25.00
CA PRO A 125 7.52 5.73 -24.10
C PRO A 125 8.02 7.02 -23.44
N GLY A 126 9.29 7.06 -22.99
CA GLY A 126 9.86 8.27 -22.40
C GLY A 126 10.08 9.40 -23.40
N GLN A 127 10.55 9.11 -24.62
CA GLN A 127 10.66 10.13 -25.66
C GLN A 127 9.30 10.74 -26.02
N ARG A 128 8.26 9.93 -26.06
CA ARG A 128 6.88 10.41 -26.27
C ARG A 128 6.41 11.26 -25.10
N LEU A 129 6.70 10.84 -23.85
CA LEU A 129 6.37 11.61 -22.64
C LEU A 129 7.06 12.99 -22.65
N ASP A 130 8.36 13.08 -22.98
CA ASP A 130 9.07 14.37 -23.13
C ASP A 130 8.38 15.27 -24.15
N THR A 131 8.11 14.72 -25.33
CA THR A 131 7.45 15.44 -26.42
C THR A 131 6.08 15.95 -26.00
N LEU A 132 5.29 15.09 -25.34
CA LEU A 132 3.94 15.40 -24.87
C LEU A 132 3.94 16.51 -23.81
N ILE A 133 4.79 16.44 -22.79
CA ILE A 133 4.90 17.48 -21.74
C ILE A 133 5.22 18.85 -22.37
N ARG A 134 6.21 18.91 -23.25
CA ARG A 134 6.60 20.16 -23.91
C ARG A 134 5.51 20.69 -24.85
N HIS A 135 4.84 19.81 -25.55
CA HIS A 135 3.73 20.17 -26.45
C HIS A 135 2.56 20.80 -25.64
N ILE A 136 2.14 20.13 -24.57
CA ILE A 136 1.07 20.61 -23.70
C ILE A 136 1.40 21.98 -23.11
N TYR A 137 2.61 22.15 -22.59
CA TYR A 137 3.07 23.44 -22.07
C TYR A 137 3.04 24.54 -23.13
N LYS A 138 3.53 24.24 -24.33
CA LYS A 138 3.52 25.20 -25.45
C LYS A 138 2.10 25.57 -25.91
N GLN A 139 1.18 24.60 -25.90
CA GLN A 139 -0.20 24.78 -26.33
C GLN A 139 -1.04 25.55 -25.32
N THR A 140 -0.90 25.21 -24.01
CA THR A 140 -1.78 25.73 -22.96
C THR A 140 -1.21 26.92 -22.19
N GLY A 141 0.13 27.10 -22.23
CA GLY A 141 0.83 28.04 -21.36
C GLY A 141 0.90 27.61 -19.89
N ASN A 142 0.30 26.50 -19.53
CA ASN A 142 0.27 25.97 -18.18
C ASN A 142 1.27 24.83 -17.98
N GLN A 143 1.91 24.80 -16.81
CA GLN A 143 2.74 23.67 -16.40
C GLN A 143 1.90 22.40 -16.28
N VAL A 144 2.52 21.25 -16.53
CA VAL A 144 1.87 19.93 -16.52
C VAL A 144 2.02 19.28 -15.14
N VAL A 145 1.00 18.58 -14.72
CA VAL A 145 1.01 17.70 -13.55
C VAL A 145 1.16 16.26 -14.02
N VAL A 146 2.05 15.50 -13.38
CA VAL A 146 2.24 14.07 -13.65
C VAL A 146 1.93 13.28 -12.40
N ILE A 147 0.98 12.37 -12.49
CA ILE A 147 0.58 11.44 -11.41
C ILE A 147 0.84 10.02 -11.90
N ILE A 148 1.55 9.23 -11.11
CA ILE A 148 1.88 7.85 -11.43
C ILE A 148 1.46 6.97 -10.27
N ASP A 149 0.42 6.18 -10.49
CA ASP A 149 -0.10 5.23 -9.50
C ASP A 149 0.42 3.82 -9.76
N GLU A 150 0.63 3.06 -8.69
CA GLU A 150 1.16 1.69 -8.69
C GLU A 150 2.45 1.52 -9.53
N TYR A 151 3.39 2.46 -9.41
CA TYR A 151 4.62 2.51 -10.21
C TYR A 151 5.45 1.23 -10.17
N ASP A 152 5.37 0.49 -9.09
CA ASP A 152 6.12 -0.73 -8.78
C ASP A 152 5.40 -2.03 -9.21
N ALA A 153 4.18 -1.94 -9.68
CA ALA A 153 3.36 -3.10 -10.03
C ALA A 153 4.01 -4.04 -11.06
N PRO A 154 4.61 -3.56 -12.17
CA PRO A 154 5.27 -4.44 -13.12
C PRO A 154 6.50 -5.16 -12.55
N MET A 155 7.21 -4.49 -11.64
CA MET A 155 8.43 -5.02 -11.03
C MET A 155 8.15 -6.05 -9.94
N LEU A 156 7.08 -5.85 -9.15
CA LEU A 156 6.65 -6.79 -8.12
C LEU A 156 6.30 -8.16 -8.72
N ASP A 157 5.66 -8.18 -9.87
CA ASP A 157 5.31 -9.40 -10.58
C ASP A 157 6.56 -10.13 -11.12
N ALA A 158 7.62 -9.39 -11.45
CA ALA A 158 8.86 -9.91 -12.02
C ALA A 158 9.96 -10.25 -10.99
N LEU A 159 9.71 -10.12 -9.68
CA LEU A 159 10.71 -10.38 -8.62
C LEU A 159 11.28 -11.81 -8.62
N HIS A 160 10.65 -12.74 -9.33
CA HIS A 160 11.09 -14.12 -9.44
C HIS A 160 11.97 -14.41 -10.67
N ASP A 161 12.10 -13.43 -11.59
CA ASP A 161 12.88 -13.52 -12.82
C ASP A 161 13.83 -12.32 -12.93
N GLU A 162 15.11 -12.55 -12.65
CA GLU A 162 16.13 -11.49 -12.63
C GLU A 162 16.36 -10.84 -13.99
N ASN A 163 16.22 -11.60 -15.10
CA ASN A 163 16.38 -11.05 -16.44
C ASN A 163 15.20 -10.15 -16.81
N LEU A 164 13.99 -10.64 -16.60
CA LEU A 164 12.78 -9.85 -16.83
C LEU A 164 12.77 -8.59 -15.97
N LEU A 165 13.16 -8.71 -14.70
CA LEU A 165 13.27 -7.56 -13.80
C LEU A 165 14.29 -6.53 -14.29
N ALA A 166 15.43 -6.97 -14.84
CA ALA A 166 16.43 -6.07 -15.42
C ALA A 166 15.90 -5.31 -16.65
N ASP A 167 15.18 -6.00 -17.55
CA ASP A 167 14.58 -5.39 -18.73
C ASP A 167 13.48 -4.37 -18.35
N ILE A 168 12.65 -4.71 -17.37
CA ILE A 168 11.63 -3.80 -16.85
C ILE A 168 12.28 -2.57 -16.21
N ARG A 169 13.35 -2.73 -15.48
CA ARG A 169 14.11 -1.61 -14.91
C ARG A 169 14.58 -0.63 -15.97
N LEU A 170 15.18 -1.12 -17.05
CA LEU A 170 15.66 -0.27 -18.14
C LEU A 170 14.51 0.51 -18.79
N LEU A 171 13.37 -0.16 -19.02
CA LEU A 171 12.18 0.50 -19.56
C LEU A 171 11.67 1.59 -18.63
N MET A 172 11.59 1.31 -17.32
CA MET A 172 11.10 2.28 -16.34
C MET A 172 12.06 3.47 -16.18
N GLN A 173 13.38 3.22 -16.21
CA GLN A 173 14.40 4.27 -16.21
C GLN A 173 14.23 5.20 -17.40
N GLU A 174 14.04 4.64 -18.57
CA GLU A 174 13.80 5.39 -19.81
C GLU A 174 12.53 6.23 -19.73
N PHE A 175 11.44 5.64 -19.19
CA PHE A 175 10.16 6.33 -19.03
C PHE A 175 10.23 7.52 -18.06
N TYR A 176 10.98 7.42 -16.96
CA TYR A 176 11.10 8.50 -15.97
C TYR A 176 12.15 9.55 -16.30
N ALA A 177 13.10 9.22 -17.19
CA ALA A 177 14.21 10.12 -17.53
C ALA A 177 13.78 11.54 -17.96
N PRO A 178 12.70 11.73 -18.72
CA PRO A 178 12.22 13.05 -19.12
C PRO A 178 11.76 13.96 -17.99
N LEU A 179 11.35 13.43 -16.85
CA LEU A 179 10.83 14.24 -15.74
C LEU A 179 11.86 15.26 -15.23
N LYS A 180 13.15 14.96 -15.33
CA LYS A 180 14.22 15.88 -14.92
C LYS A 180 14.43 17.04 -15.91
N PRO A 181 14.67 16.80 -17.18
CA PRO A 181 14.83 17.91 -18.16
C PRO A 181 13.53 18.68 -18.42
N CYS A 182 12.36 18.07 -18.13
CA CYS A 182 11.07 18.74 -18.20
C CYS A 182 10.72 19.55 -16.93
N ASP A 183 11.60 19.67 -15.94
CA ASP A 183 11.34 20.42 -14.69
C ASP A 183 10.71 21.81 -14.91
N PRO A 184 11.16 22.67 -15.83
CA PRO A 184 10.54 23.98 -16.06
C PRO A 184 9.08 23.92 -16.52
N TYR A 185 8.66 22.81 -17.10
CA TYR A 185 7.33 22.58 -17.65
C TYR A 185 6.39 21.82 -16.69
N LEU A 186 6.92 21.37 -15.54
CA LEU A 186 6.15 20.59 -14.56
C LEU A 186 5.72 21.47 -13.37
N ARG A 187 4.46 21.34 -12.97
CA ARG A 187 3.89 21.95 -11.74
C ARG A 187 4.06 21.04 -10.55
N PHE A 188 3.78 19.74 -10.72
CA PHE A 188 3.78 18.76 -9.66
C PHE A 188 3.99 17.35 -10.23
N VAL A 189 4.73 16.52 -9.52
CA VAL A 189 4.92 15.11 -9.86
C VAL A 189 4.65 14.28 -8.62
N PHE A 190 3.70 13.38 -8.71
CA PHE A 190 3.33 12.45 -7.63
C PHE A 190 3.52 11.01 -8.11
N ILE A 191 4.31 10.24 -7.37
CA ILE A 191 4.57 8.82 -7.65
C ILE A 191 4.18 8.03 -6.42
N THR A 192 3.36 7.00 -6.60
CA THR A 192 2.95 6.14 -5.49
C THR A 192 2.96 4.66 -5.85
N GLY A 193 3.19 3.83 -4.83
CA GLY A 193 3.26 2.39 -4.91
C GLY A 193 3.23 1.72 -3.54
N ILE A 194 3.55 0.45 -3.50
CA ILE A 194 3.64 -0.35 -2.27
C ILE A 194 5.07 -0.31 -1.74
N THR A 195 6.03 -0.61 -2.60
CA THR A 195 7.43 -0.83 -2.24
C THR A 195 8.33 0.32 -2.70
N LYS A 196 9.56 0.34 -2.20
CA LYS A 196 10.61 1.23 -2.68
C LYS A 196 11.54 0.44 -3.60
N PHE A 197 11.56 0.79 -4.86
CA PHE A 197 12.59 0.39 -5.83
C PHE A 197 13.54 1.56 -6.05
N SER A 198 14.26 1.99 -5.04
CA SER A 198 14.99 3.27 -5.05
C SER A 198 16.26 3.24 -5.89
N GLN A 199 16.86 2.07 -6.07
CA GLN A 199 18.08 1.95 -6.86
C GLN A 199 17.82 1.85 -8.34
N LEU A 200 16.58 1.88 -8.75
CA LEU A 200 16.18 1.94 -10.14
C LEU A 200 16.51 3.25 -10.84
N SER A 201 17.45 4.02 -10.32
CA SER A 201 17.76 5.31 -10.93
C SER A 201 16.56 6.28 -11.06
N ILE A 202 15.31 5.86 -10.75
CA ILE A 202 14.18 6.80 -10.67
C ILE A 202 14.52 7.90 -9.68
N PHE A 203 14.96 7.50 -8.48
CA PHE A 203 15.37 8.45 -7.44
C PHE A 203 16.70 9.13 -7.73
N SER A 204 17.60 8.51 -8.50
CA SER A 204 18.84 9.14 -8.95
C SER A 204 18.66 10.02 -10.18
N ILE A 205 17.69 9.71 -11.03
CA ILE A 205 17.32 10.55 -12.19
C ILE A 205 16.57 11.79 -11.69
N ILE A 206 15.61 11.63 -10.77
CA ILE A 206 14.85 12.74 -10.16
C ILE A 206 15.47 13.07 -8.81
N ASN A 207 16.64 13.71 -8.79
CA ASN A 207 17.42 14.00 -7.58
C ASN A 207 16.67 14.77 -6.48
N ASN A 208 15.58 15.44 -6.84
CA ASN A 208 14.73 16.25 -5.98
C ASN A 208 13.43 15.55 -5.56
N LEU A 209 13.28 14.26 -5.84
CA LEU A 209 12.12 13.49 -5.41
C LEU A 209 12.11 13.34 -3.88
N LYS A 210 11.10 13.95 -3.23
CA LYS A 210 10.94 13.90 -1.79
C LYS A 210 10.08 12.71 -1.37
N THR A 211 10.69 11.76 -0.69
CA THR A 211 9.96 10.67 -0.05
C THR A 211 9.24 11.19 1.19
N ILE A 212 7.93 10.98 1.26
CA ILE A 212 7.08 11.36 2.40
C ILE A 212 6.55 10.15 3.20
N SER A 213 6.93 8.94 2.82
CA SER A 213 6.41 7.69 3.39
C SER A 213 6.61 7.60 4.91
N MET A 214 7.76 8.04 5.43
CA MET A 214 8.07 8.07 6.87
C MET A 214 8.02 9.50 7.45
N SER A 215 7.37 10.44 6.76
CA SER A 215 7.23 11.81 7.26
C SER A 215 6.10 11.90 8.28
N PRO A 216 6.36 12.34 9.54
CA PRO A 216 5.29 12.52 10.54
C PRO A 216 4.18 13.46 10.06
N GLN A 217 4.54 14.47 9.28
CA GLN A 217 3.63 15.49 8.76
C GLN A 217 2.58 14.94 7.80
N TYR A 218 2.88 13.80 7.12
CA TYR A 218 2.04 13.17 6.11
C TYR A 218 1.65 11.73 6.46
N SER A 219 1.84 11.32 7.72
CA SER A 219 1.49 9.96 8.19
C SER A 219 0.02 9.65 7.98
N ALA A 220 -0.86 10.60 8.27
CA ALA A 220 -2.31 10.49 8.17
C ALA A 220 -2.87 10.80 6.76
N LEU A 221 -2.02 11.02 5.74
CA LEU A 221 -2.47 11.34 4.38
C LEU A 221 -3.27 10.19 3.74
N CYS A 222 -2.96 8.96 4.13
CA CYS A 222 -3.69 7.75 3.77
C CYS A 222 -4.08 6.98 5.03
N GLY A 223 -5.24 6.33 5.02
CA GLY A 223 -5.80 5.63 6.18
C GLY A 223 -6.72 6.52 7.02
N ILE A 224 -7.15 6.01 8.17
CA ILE A 224 -8.09 6.69 9.06
C ILE A 224 -7.44 6.80 10.44
N THR A 225 -7.43 8.00 11.02
CA THR A 225 -6.90 8.25 12.37
C THR A 225 -7.96 7.94 13.42
N GLU A 226 -7.55 7.77 14.68
CA GLU A 226 -8.46 7.60 15.81
C GLU A 226 -9.46 8.76 15.92
N ASN A 227 -8.99 10.00 15.76
CA ASN A 227 -9.87 11.16 15.81
C ASN A 227 -10.91 11.18 14.69
N GLU A 228 -10.51 10.82 13.45
CA GLU A 228 -11.42 10.71 12.32
C GLU A 228 -12.43 9.56 12.52
N LEU A 229 -12.00 8.43 13.10
CA LEU A 229 -12.92 7.34 13.46
C LEU A 229 -14.00 7.83 14.44
N LEU A 230 -13.60 8.49 15.51
CA LEU A 230 -14.52 8.93 16.55
C LEU A 230 -15.40 10.12 16.13
N THR A 231 -14.95 10.95 15.18
CA THR A 231 -15.74 12.08 14.69
C THR A 231 -16.63 11.70 13.51
N ASP A 232 -16.10 11.00 12.52
CA ASP A 232 -16.80 10.74 11.26
C ASP A 232 -17.67 9.49 11.31
N PHE A 233 -17.36 8.52 12.21
CA PHE A 233 -18.01 7.22 12.28
C PHE A 233 -18.70 6.93 13.63
N ALA A 234 -18.88 7.94 14.50
CA ALA A 234 -19.53 7.75 15.81
C ALA A 234 -20.92 7.10 15.69
N GLU A 235 -21.72 7.53 14.71
CA GLU A 235 -23.06 6.97 14.46
C GLU A 235 -22.99 5.52 13.94
N ASP A 236 -21.97 5.20 13.13
CA ASP A 236 -21.78 3.87 12.58
C ASP A 236 -21.34 2.89 13.67
N ILE A 237 -20.46 3.34 14.59
CA ILE A 237 -20.06 2.56 15.79
C ILE A 237 -21.28 2.27 16.67
N ALA A 238 -22.09 3.30 16.98
CA ALA A 238 -23.28 3.14 17.79
C ALA A 238 -24.32 2.20 17.14
N PHE A 239 -24.49 2.32 15.82
CA PHE A 239 -25.39 1.44 15.06
C PHE A 239 -24.91 -0.02 15.07
N MET A 240 -23.62 -0.24 14.80
CA MET A 240 -23.01 -1.57 14.84
C MET A 240 -23.08 -2.20 16.24
N ALA A 241 -22.90 -1.39 17.29
CA ALA A 241 -23.03 -1.83 18.68
C ALA A 241 -24.44 -2.34 18.98
N ASN A 242 -25.46 -1.59 18.57
CA ASN A 242 -26.86 -1.99 18.76
C ASN A 242 -27.20 -3.30 18.04
N GLU A 243 -26.74 -3.49 16.79
CA GLU A 243 -26.98 -4.74 16.05
C GLU A 243 -26.26 -5.95 16.64
N ASN A 244 -25.08 -5.74 17.24
CA ASN A 244 -24.31 -6.81 17.86
C ASN A 244 -24.62 -7.02 19.34
N GLY A 245 -25.58 -6.27 19.92
CA GLY A 245 -26.00 -6.39 21.32
C GLY A 245 -24.88 -6.06 22.33
N CYS A 246 -24.02 -5.11 22.00
CA CYS A 246 -22.90 -4.68 22.84
C CYS A 246 -22.84 -3.15 22.93
N THR A 247 -21.88 -2.60 23.68
CA THR A 247 -21.73 -1.15 23.82
C THR A 247 -20.90 -0.56 22.68
N PRO A 248 -21.04 0.76 22.40
CA PRO A 248 -20.15 1.45 21.43
C PRO A 248 -18.68 1.32 21.77
N GLU A 249 -18.32 1.34 23.06
CA GLU A 249 -16.95 1.18 23.54
C GLU A 249 -16.41 -0.22 23.21
N GLU A 250 -17.22 -1.27 23.38
CA GLU A 250 -16.83 -2.65 23.04
C GLU A 250 -16.62 -2.81 21.51
N ILE A 251 -17.43 -2.14 20.69
CA ILE A 251 -17.21 -2.13 19.23
C ILE A 251 -15.93 -1.37 18.89
N HIS A 252 -15.74 -0.21 19.47
CA HIS A 252 -14.54 0.60 19.27
C HIS A 252 -13.26 -0.19 19.61
N ASP A 253 -13.23 -0.85 20.78
CA ASP A 253 -12.08 -1.68 21.19
C ASP A 253 -11.83 -2.83 20.23
N LYS A 254 -12.87 -3.49 19.72
CA LYS A 254 -12.76 -4.54 18.71
C LYS A 254 -12.24 -4.00 17.38
N LEU A 255 -12.73 -2.85 16.91
CA LEU A 255 -12.24 -2.21 15.69
C LEU A 255 -10.75 -1.84 15.82
N LYS A 256 -10.37 -1.31 17.00
CA LYS A 256 -8.98 -0.97 17.32
C LYS A 256 -8.08 -2.20 17.33
N GLU A 257 -8.44 -3.24 18.04
CA GLU A 257 -7.68 -4.50 18.10
C GLU A 257 -7.46 -5.11 16.70
N HIS A 258 -8.48 -5.02 15.82
CA HIS A 258 -8.46 -5.72 14.55
C HIS A 258 -7.85 -4.91 13.40
N PHE A 259 -8.04 -3.59 13.35
CA PHE A 259 -7.76 -2.79 12.16
C PHE A 259 -6.83 -1.60 12.35
N ASP A 260 -6.56 -1.21 13.62
CA ASP A 260 -5.63 -0.13 13.98
C ASP A 260 -4.17 -0.61 14.00
N GLY A 261 -3.31 0.25 14.50
CA GLY A 261 -1.93 -0.07 14.87
C GLY A 261 -0.91 0.07 13.75
N TYR A 262 -1.28 0.55 12.56
CA TYR A 262 -0.31 0.94 11.56
C TYR A 262 0.33 2.27 11.92
N HIS A 263 1.65 2.29 11.99
CA HIS A 263 2.44 3.46 12.34
C HIS A 263 3.51 3.72 11.28
N PHE A 264 3.46 4.88 10.64
CA PHE A 264 4.26 5.15 9.45
C PHE A 264 5.48 6.06 9.69
N SER A 265 5.71 6.52 10.90
CA SER A 265 6.87 7.33 11.24
C SER A 265 7.26 7.14 12.70
N ARG A 266 8.40 7.67 13.12
CA ARG A 266 8.88 7.58 14.50
C ARG A 266 8.05 8.33 15.54
N SER A 267 7.14 9.20 15.11
CA SER A 267 6.40 10.13 16.00
C SER A 267 5.01 10.49 15.45
N SER A 268 4.36 9.57 14.75
CA SER A 268 2.97 9.74 14.31
C SER A 268 2.00 8.99 15.23
N GLU A 269 0.72 9.21 15.04
CA GLU A 269 -0.34 8.39 15.60
C GLU A 269 -0.51 7.08 14.86
N ASP A 270 -1.18 6.11 15.46
CA ASP A 270 -1.59 4.88 14.81
C ASP A 270 -2.71 5.16 13.80
N ILE A 271 -2.75 4.36 12.75
CA ILE A 271 -3.66 4.52 11.61
C ILE A 271 -4.41 3.22 11.38
N TYR A 272 -5.73 3.31 11.26
CA TYR A 272 -6.59 2.22 10.84
C TYR A 272 -6.44 1.91 9.36
N ASN A 273 -6.51 0.63 9.01
CA ASN A 273 -6.66 0.21 7.63
C ASN A 273 -8.06 0.62 7.12
N PRO A 274 -8.16 1.55 6.15
CA PRO A 274 -9.45 2.08 5.73
C PRO A 274 -10.31 1.04 5.02
N PHE A 275 -9.70 0.09 4.30
CA PHE A 275 -10.44 -0.94 3.59
C PHE A 275 -11.13 -1.90 4.57
N SER A 276 -10.39 -2.42 5.55
CA SER A 276 -10.94 -3.34 6.55
C SER A 276 -11.98 -2.65 7.43
N LEU A 277 -11.71 -1.42 7.86
CA LEU A 277 -12.63 -0.65 8.68
C LEU A 277 -13.96 -0.35 7.97
N LEU A 278 -13.91 0.10 6.70
CA LEU A 278 -15.12 0.40 5.93
C LEU A 278 -15.95 -0.86 5.61
N ASN A 279 -15.29 -2.00 5.33
CA ASN A 279 -15.99 -3.27 5.16
C ASN A 279 -16.66 -3.72 6.47
N ALA A 280 -15.99 -3.53 7.63
CA ALA A 280 -16.59 -3.87 8.92
C ALA A 280 -17.89 -3.07 9.19
N PHE A 281 -17.93 -1.80 8.81
CA PHE A 281 -19.15 -0.99 8.91
C PHE A 281 -20.21 -1.41 7.90
N ASP A 282 -19.84 -1.74 6.67
CA ASP A 282 -20.78 -2.17 5.62
C ASP A 282 -21.44 -3.51 5.98
N GLU A 283 -20.63 -4.48 6.39
CA GLU A 283 -21.09 -5.82 6.79
C GLU A 283 -21.57 -5.90 8.26
N ARG A 284 -21.31 -4.84 9.07
CA ARG A 284 -21.64 -4.76 10.50
C ARG A 284 -21.04 -5.90 11.32
N ALA A 285 -19.89 -6.34 10.92
CA ALA A 285 -19.19 -7.47 11.50
C ALA A 285 -17.67 -7.21 11.57
N ILE A 286 -17.03 -7.82 12.55
CA ILE A 286 -15.57 -7.85 12.60
C ILE A 286 -15.09 -9.11 11.88
N GLY A 287 -14.39 -8.92 10.76
CA GLY A 287 -13.90 -9.99 9.89
C GLY A 287 -12.47 -9.77 9.42
N SER A 288 -11.94 -10.69 8.63
CA SER A 288 -10.64 -10.57 7.95
C SER A 288 -10.86 -10.12 6.51
N TYR A 289 -10.85 -8.83 6.27
CA TYR A 289 -11.16 -8.24 4.97
C TYR A 289 -9.92 -8.04 4.10
N TRP A 290 -8.79 -7.63 4.69
CA TRP A 290 -7.56 -7.35 3.98
C TRP A 290 -7.01 -8.60 3.28
N PHE A 291 -7.00 -9.73 3.99
CA PHE A 291 -6.56 -11.03 3.47
C PHE A 291 -7.54 -11.65 2.47
N ALA A 292 -8.81 -11.34 2.49
CA ALA A 292 -9.79 -11.79 1.50
C ALA A 292 -9.40 -11.38 0.06
N THR A 293 -8.56 -10.36 -0.09
CA THR A 293 -8.00 -9.92 -1.39
C THR A 293 -6.79 -10.72 -1.85
N GLY A 294 -6.39 -11.75 -1.09
CA GLY A 294 -5.28 -12.67 -1.37
C GLY A 294 -3.94 -12.21 -0.82
N THR A 295 -3.21 -13.14 -0.19
CA THR A 295 -1.80 -12.93 0.16
C THR A 295 -0.98 -12.91 -1.13
N PRO A 296 -0.13 -11.90 -1.35
CA PRO A 296 0.67 -11.85 -2.56
C PRO A 296 1.59 -13.08 -2.66
N THR A 297 1.46 -13.83 -3.73
CA THR A 297 2.28 -15.05 -3.97
C THR A 297 3.77 -14.75 -3.91
N TYR A 298 4.18 -13.53 -4.33
CA TYR A 298 5.57 -13.12 -4.27
C TYR A 298 6.10 -13.01 -2.83
N LEU A 299 5.28 -12.54 -1.87
CA LEU A 299 5.67 -12.46 -0.46
C LEU A 299 5.97 -13.86 0.09
N ILE A 300 5.07 -14.81 -0.13
CA ILE A 300 5.24 -16.20 0.29
C ILE A 300 6.56 -16.77 -0.23
N ARG A 301 6.83 -16.59 -1.54
CA ARG A 301 8.09 -17.04 -2.15
C ARG A 301 9.32 -16.41 -1.53
N GLN A 302 9.26 -15.11 -1.17
CA GLN A 302 10.40 -14.44 -0.53
C GLN A 302 10.60 -14.91 0.92
N LEU A 303 9.53 -15.11 1.68
CA LEU A 303 9.62 -15.70 3.04
C LEU A 303 10.30 -17.08 3.00
N GLN A 304 9.93 -17.93 2.05
CA GLN A 304 10.56 -19.23 1.84
C GLN A 304 12.03 -19.11 1.40
N ARG A 305 12.32 -18.22 0.43
CA ARG A 305 13.68 -17.98 -0.09
C ARG A 305 14.65 -17.57 1.02
N PHE A 306 14.21 -16.68 1.92
CA PHE A 306 15.04 -16.17 3.01
C PHE A 306 14.92 -17.00 4.29
N SER A 307 14.15 -18.10 4.29
CA SER A 307 13.91 -18.92 5.49
C SER A 307 13.56 -18.09 6.72
N THR A 308 12.67 -17.10 6.53
CA THR A 308 12.30 -16.12 7.56
C THR A 308 11.64 -16.82 8.74
N ASP A 309 12.10 -16.53 9.95
CA ASP A 309 11.45 -16.97 11.18
C ASP A 309 10.22 -16.12 11.45
N ILE A 310 9.03 -16.71 11.21
CA ILE A 310 7.75 -16.02 11.40
C ILE A 310 7.34 -15.91 12.88
N THR A 311 7.99 -16.64 13.78
CA THR A 311 7.66 -16.60 15.21
C THR A 311 8.25 -15.38 15.92
N SER A 312 9.28 -14.77 15.34
CA SER A 312 9.97 -13.57 15.87
C SER A 312 9.48 -12.24 15.29
N LEU A 313 8.37 -12.25 14.52
CA LEU A 313 7.89 -11.03 13.84
C LEU A 313 7.33 -9.94 14.77
N ASP A 314 7.15 -10.22 16.05
CA ASP A 314 6.65 -9.25 17.05
C ASP A 314 7.75 -8.51 17.81
N GLU A 315 9.02 -8.86 17.62
CA GLU A 315 10.15 -8.33 18.40
C GLU A 315 11.35 -8.04 17.50
N ILE A 316 11.15 -7.31 16.41
CA ILE A 316 12.24 -7.00 15.47
C ILE A 316 12.79 -5.62 15.81
N GLU A 317 14.09 -5.57 16.10
CA GLU A 317 14.87 -4.34 16.23
C GLU A 317 15.69 -4.10 14.97
N ALA A 318 15.50 -2.94 14.31
CA ALA A 318 16.20 -2.64 13.07
C ALA A 318 16.38 -1.14 12.84
N PRO A 319 17.52 -0.69 12.26
CA PRO A 319 17.65 0.66 11.74
C PRO A 319 16.75 0.86 10.51
N ALA A 320 16.38 2.11 10.19
CA ALA A 320 15.55 2.41 9.02
C ALA A 320 16.11 1.83 7.73
N SER A 321 17.43 1.79 7.58
CA SER A 321 18.11 1.23 6.41
C SER A 321 17.88 -0.27 6.19
N ALA A 322 17.44 -1.00 7.19
CA ALA A 322 17.18 -2.44 7.08
C ALA A 322 15.77 -2.75 6.56
N PHE A 323 14.78 -1.89 6.77
CA PHE A 323 13.39 -2.15 6.37
C PHE A 323 12.82 -1.11 5.39
N ASP A 324 13.29 0.13 5.45
CA ASP A 324 12.91 1.20 4.51
C ASP A 324 13.92 1.30 3.35
N CYS A 325 14.41 0.16 2.89
CA CYS A 325 15.38 0.04 1.80
C CYS A 325 14.73 -0.53 0.52
N PRO A 326 15.46 -0.49 -0.60
CA PRO A 326 14.99 -1.06 -1.86
C PRO A 326 14.79 -2.56 -1.79
N THR A 327 13.66 -3.03 -2.32
CA THR A 327 13.32 -4.46 -2.30
C THR A 327 14.15 -5.32 -3.28
N GLU A 328 14.78 -4.72 -4.29
CA GLU A 328 15.67 -5.46 -5.20
C GLU A 328 17.04 -5.81 -4.61
N ALA A 329 17.45 -5.11 -3.55
CA ALA A 329 18.74 -5.32 -2.88
C ALA A 329 18.59 -5.99 -1.50
N MET A 330 17.40 -6.55 -1.21
CA MET A 330 17.16 -7.15 0.10
C MET A 330 17.94 -8.44 0.31
N THR A 331 18.52 -8.53 1.49
CA THR A 331 19.24 -9.72 1.99
C THR A 331 18.36 -10.62 2.87
N ASP A 332 17.20 -10.13 3.23
CA ASP A 332 16.16 -10.79 4.02
C ASP A 332 14.76 -10.29 3.61
N ALA A 333 13.70 -10.83 4.21
CA ALA A 333 12.33 -10.47 3.87
C ALA A 333 11.81 -9.19 4.59
N LEU A 334 12.58 -8.60 5.49
CA LEU A 334 12.15 -7.51 6.35
C LEU A 334 11.65 -6.27 5.56
N PRO A 335 12.36 -5.79 4.51
CA PRO A 335 11.90 -4.66 3.71
C PRO A 335 10.54 -4.92 3.07
N LEU A 336 10.34 -6.12 2.56
CA LEU A 336 9.11 -6.51 1.91
C LEU A 336 7.93 -6.61 2.89
N LEU A 337 8.16 -7.23 4.05
CA LEU A 337 7.16 -7.34 5.11
C LEU A 337 6.69 -5.96 5.60
N TYR A 338 7.62 -5.05 5.85
CA TYR A 338 7.30 -3.68 6.29
C TYR A 338 6.55 -2.89 5.20
N GLN A 339 7.09 -2.84 3.99
CA GLN A 339 6.52 -2.02 2.92
C GLN A 339 5.18 -2.56 2.42
N SER A 340 4.97 -3.88 2.49
CA SER A 340 3.68 -4.50 2.17
C SER A 340 2.64 -4.41 3.30
N GLY A 341 3.02 -3.96 4.50
CA GLY A 341 2.12 -3.74 5.62
C GLY A 341 1.88 -4.95 6.52
N TYR A 342 2.73 -5.97 6.44
CA TYR A 342 2.72 -7.08 7.40
C TYR A 342 3.46 -6.72 8.69
N LEU A 343 4.41 -5.79 8.62
CA LEU A 343 5.05 -5.19 9.78
C LEU A 343 4.81 -3.69 9.79
N THR A 344 4.87 -3.12 10.97
CA THR A 344 4.75 -1.69 11.21
C THR A 344 5.71 -1.24 12.31
N ILE A 345 5.94 0.05 12.43
CA ILE A 345 6.71 0.65 13.53
C ILE A 345 5.84 0.59 14.80
N LYS A 346 6.41 0.08 15.91
CA LYS A 346 5.78 0.09 17.24
C LYS A 346 6.53 0.98 18.22
N GLY A 347 7.75 1.36 17.89
CA GLY A 347 8.55 2.25 18.72
C GLY A 347 9.84 2.70 18.02
N TYR A 348 10.50 3.66 18.64
CA TYR A 348 11.78 4.20 18.17
C TYR A 348 12.67 4.56 19.36
N ASP A 349 13.89 4.06 19.35
CA ASP A 349 14.94 4.43 20.30
C ASP A 349 15.86 5.47 19.66
N ALA A 350 15.81 6.70 20.19
CA ALA A 350 16.61 7.80 19.68
C ALA A 350 18.10 7.69 20.05
N GLN A 351 18.45 6.91 21.07
CA GLN A 351 19.85 6.73 21.49
C GLN A 351 20.61 5.85 20.48
N TRP A 352 19.94 4.83 19.95
CA TRP A 352 20.55 3.86 19.04
C TRP A 352 20.09 4.02 17.58
N ASP A 353 19.22 5.00 17.29
CA ASP A 353 18.57 5.20 15.98
C ASP A 353 17.90 3.90 15.45
N THR A 354 17.24 3.19 16.36
CA THR A 354 16.67 1.87 16.13
C THR A 354 15.16 1.89 16.24
N TYR A 355 14.49 1.20 15.32
CA TYR A 355 13.04 1.04 15.32
C TYR A 355 12.66 -0.34 15.84
N TYR A 356 11.55 -0.39 16.57
CA TYR A 356 10.90 -1.63 16.98
C TYR A 356 9.76 -1.90 15.99
N LEU A 357 9.81 -3.07 15.34
CA LEU A 357 8.81 -3.47 14.35
C LEU A 357 8.07 -4.70 14.86
N ALA A 358 6.76 -4.73 14.61
CA ALA A 358 5.90 -5.88 14.90
C ALA A 358 4.71 -5.95 13.94
N LEU A 359 3.91 -7.00 14.03
CA LEU A 359 2.63 -7.12 13.35
C LEU A 359 1.69 -5.98 13.79
N PRO A 360 1.00 -5.29 12.85
CA PRO A 360 0.21 -4.10 13.20
C PRO A 360 -0.96 -4.41 14.12
N ASN A 361 -1.74 -5.46 13.82
CA ASN A 361 -2.99 -5.76 14.48
C ASN A 361 -3.39 -7.23 14.35
N LYS A 362 -4.54 -7.57 14.93
CA LYS A 362 -5.05 -8.94 14.97
C LYS A 362 -5.44 -9.48 13.58
N GLU A 363 -6.01 -8.66 12.71
CA GLU A 363 -6.34 -9.07 11.34
C GLU A 363 -5.11 -9.57 10.60
N VAL A 364 -4.03 -8.79 10.63
CA VAL A 364 -2.78 -9.14 9.96
C VAL A 364 -2.13 -10.37 10.59
N ARG A 365 -2.13 -10.44 11.93
CA ARG A 365 -1.58 -11.60 12.67
C ARG A 365 -2.28 -12.89 12.27
N VAL A 366 -3.60 -12.92 12.39
CA VAL A 366 -4.40 -14.12 12.11
C VAL A 366 -4.28 -14.49 10.62
N GLY A 367 -4.49 -13.53 9.72
CA GLY A 367 -4.45 -13.79 8.29
C GLY A 367 -3.07 -14.23 7.79
N LEU A 368 -1.97 -13.68 8.35
CA LEU A 368 -0.61 -14.12 8.00
C LEU A 368 -0.40 -15.58 8.44
N MET A 369 -0.76 -15.92 9.67
CA MET A 369 -0.61 -17.28 10.20
C MET A 369 -1.46 -18.30 9.42
N GLU A 370 -2.72 -17.99 9.12
CA GLU A 370 -3.59 -18.85 8.32
C GLU A 370 -3.07 -19.12 6.91
N ASN A 371 -2.44 -18.12 6.29
CA ASN A 371 -1.89 -18.27 4.94
C ASN A 371 -0.50 -18.94 4.92
N LEU A 372 0.28 -18.80 5.98
CA LEU A 372 1.62 -19.40 6.05
C LEU A 372 1.58 -20.85 6.56
N LEU A 373 0.69 -21.16 7.50
CA LEU A 373 0.64 -22.48 8.14
C LEU A 373 0.54 -23.64 7.13
N PRO A 374 -0.32 -23.60 6.10
CA PRO A 374 -0.38 -24.66 5.08
C PRO A 374 0.91 -24.85 4.29
N LEU A 375 1.69 -23.78 4.12
CA LEU A 375 2.95 -23.83 3.37
C LEU A 375 4.08 -24.53 4.14
N TYR A 376 4.06 -24.37 5.46
CA TYR A 376 5.06 -25.02 6.33
C TYR A 376 4.67 -26.45 6.70
N THR A 377 3.37 -26.70 6.82
CA THR A 377 2.85 -27.99 7.26
C THR A 377 2.49 -28.94 6.12
N GLN A 378 2.31 -28.41 4.91
CA GLN A 378 1.78 -29.11 3.73
C GLN A 378 0.41 -29.78 3.99
N THR A 379 -0.34 -29.26 4.98
CA THR A 379 -1.69 -29.70 5.35
C THR A 379 -2.72 -28.70 4.86
N GLY A 380 -3.97 -29.13 4.67
CA GLY A 380 -5.05 -28.26 4.24
C GLY A 380 -5.47 -27.24 5.30
N ASN A 381 -5.99 -26.08 4.90
CA ASN A 381 -6.48 -25.04 5.81
C ASN A 381 -7.51 -25.58 6.81
N TYR A 382 -8.41 -26.46 6.36
CA TYR A 382 -9.44 -27.04 7.22
C TYR A 382 -8.85 -27.89 8.38
N GLU A 383 -7.83 -28.68 8.08
CA GLU A 383 -7.15 -29.52 9.09
C GLU A 383 -6.39 -28.65 10.10
N ASN A 384 -5.72 -27.61 9.62
CA ASN A 384 -5.00 -26.65 10.46
C ASN A 384 -5.95 -25.91 11.41
N GLN A 385 -7.09 -25.41 10.92
CA GLN A 385 -8.09 -24.74 11.75
C GLN A 385 -8.71 -25.68 12.78
N GLY A 386 -8.97 -26.92 12.41
CA GLY A 386 -9.46 -27.96 13.31
C GLY A 386 -8.50 -28.20 14.49
N PHE A 387 -7.23 -28.34 14.20
CA PHE A 387 -6.19 -28.48 15.23
C PHE A 387 -6.11 -27.25 16.14
N VAL A 388 -5.99 -26.04 15.56
CA VAL A 388 -5.86 -24.79 16.35
C VAL A 388 -7.05 -24.64 17.30
N ARG A 389 -8.27 -24.87 16.81
CA ARG A 389 -9.47 -24.81 17.65
C ARG A 389 -9.42 -25.80 18.80
N GLN A 390 -9.10 -27.07 18.53
CA GLN A 390 -9.03 -28.12 19.54
C GLN A 390 -7.94 -27.84 20.59
N PHE A 391 -6.78 -27.37 20.13
CA PHE A 391 -5.66 -27.01 20.98
C PHE A 391 -5.99 -25.84 21.91
N CYS A 392 -6.56 -24.75 21.36
CA CYS A 392 -7.00 -23.60 22.15
C CYS A 392 -8.12 -23.94 23.13
N GLN A 393 -9.09 -24.78 22.75
CA GLN A 393 -10.13 -25.24 23.67
C GLN A 393 -9.56 -26.03 24.86
N ALA A 394 -8.56 -26.87 24.60
CA ALA A 394 -7.90 -27.63 25.65
C ALA A 394 -7.12 -26.71 26.62
N LEU A 395 -6.40 -25.70 26.07
CA LEU A 395 -5.69 -24.73 26.90
C LEU A 395 -6.65 -23.87 27.75
N ASN A 396 -7.74 -23.38 27.15
CA ASN A 396 -8.74 -22.59 27.87
C ASN A 396 -9.46 -23.38 28.98
N ALA A 397 -9.53 -24.70 28.82
CA ALA A 397 -10.04 -25.61 29.83
C ALA A 397 -8.97 -26.05 30.86
N GLU A 398 -7.77 -25.45 30.83
CA GLU A 398 -6.59 -25.79 31.63
C GLU A 398 -6.18 -27.28 31.52
N ASN A 399 -6.59 -27.95 30.43
CA ASN A 399 -6.31 -29.37 30.19
C ASN A 399 -5.03 -29.53 29.32
N MET A 400 -3.87 -29.50 29.99
CA MET A 400 -2.58 -29.59 29.34
C MET A 400 -2.35 -30.94 28.63
N ASP A 401 -2.87 -32.04 29.17
CA ASP A 401 -2.73 -33.37 28.56
C ASP A 401 -3.49 -33.45 27.22
N ALA A 402 -4.69 -32.88 27.16
CA ALA A 402 -5.46 -32.80 25.92
C ALA A 402 -4.78 -31.87 24.89
N ALA A 403 -4.21 -30.74 25.34
CA ALA A 403 -3.47 -29.83 24.49
C ALA A 403 -2.21 -30.50 23.87
N LEU A 404 -1.42 -31.18 24.71
CA LEU A 404 -0.23 -31.90 24.23
C LEU A 404 -0.59 -33.09 23.33
N THR A 405 -1.73 -33.75 23.60
CA THR A 405 -2.22 -34.86 22.75
C THR A 405 -2.60 -34.33 21.36
N ALA A 406 -3.35 -33.21 21.29
CA ALA A 406 -3.69 -32.55 20.04
C ALA A 406 -2.45 -32.10 19.26
N LEU A 407 -1.46 -31.51 19.95
CA LEU A 407 -0.20 -31.08 19.34
C LEU A 407 0.60 -32.26 18.78
N ARG A 408 0.70 -33.36 19.51
CA ARG A 408 1.37 -34.59 19.04
C ARG A 408 0.68 -35.17 17.79
N ALA A 409 -0.66 -35.24 17.80
CA ALA A 409 -1.40 -35.73 16.65
C ALA A 409 -1.20 -34.83 15.43
N TYR A 410 -1.17 -33.53 15.61
CA TYR A 410 -0.93 -32.57 14.53
C TYR A 410 0.49 -32.68 13.98
N ILE A 411 1.52 -32.72 14.80
CA ILE A 411 2.91 -32.92 14.36
C ILE A 411 3.06 -34.24 13.60
N ALA A 412 2.40 -35.29 14.05
CA ALA A 412 2.44 -36.59 13.38
C ALA A 412 1.71 -36.61 12.02
N SER A 413 0.77 -35.68 11.79
CA SER A 413 0.05 -35.56 10.50
C SER A 413 0.86 -34.78 9.43
N ILE A 414 1.90 -34.04 9.84
CA ILE A 414 2.73 -33.28 8.91
C ILE A 414 3.60 -34.25 8.09
N PRO A 415 3.51 -34.24 6.74
CA PRO A 415 4.31 -35.13 5.90
C PRO A 415 5.81 -34.92 6.12
N TYR A 416 6.53 -36.00 6.30
CA TYR A 416 8.00 -35.97 6.39
C TYR A 416 8.58 -35.64 5.00
N THR A 417 9.25 -34.50 4.86
CA THR A 417 9.93 -34.16 3.61
C THR A 417 11.41 -34.47 3.75
N ASP A 418 11.94 -35.36 2.88
CA ASP A 418 13.37 -35.77 2.81
C ASP A 418 14.36 -34.60 2.54
N GLY A 419 13.90 -33.36 2.51
CA GLY A 419 14.72 -32.19 2.21
C GLY A 419 15.14 -31.31 3.40
N MET A 420 14.63 -31.55 4.61
CA MET A 420 15.10 -30.85 5.80
C MET A 420 16.45 -31.47 6.24
N LYS A 421 17.54 -30.85 5.80
CA LYS A 421 18.86 -31.16 6.36
C LYS A 421 18.82 -30.97 7.88
N ASP A 422 19.02 -32.03 8.58
CA ASP A 422 19.09 -32.10 10.04
C ASP A 422 20.09 -31.04 10.56
N ARG A 423 19.60 -29.99 11.22
CA ARG A 423 20.43 -28.93 11.83
C ARG A 423 21.16 -29.41 13.11
N LYS A 424 21.22 -30.72 13.36
CA LYS A 424 21.86 -31.31 14.55
C LYS A 424 23.33 -31.64 14.38
N SER A 425 24.04 -31.09 13.42
CA SER A 425 25.48 -31.33 13.28
C SER A 425 26.30 -30.06 13.13
N VAL A 426 26.19 -29.15 14.10
CA VAL A 426 27.24 -28.17 14.39
C VAL A 426 27.26 -27.99 15.91
N VAL A 427 28.02 -28.81 16.60
CA VAL A 427 28.64 -28.53 17.87
C VAL A 427 30.16 -28.49 17.60
#